data_bdccb55d4ea5bcb3af52ded6daa475fd
#
_entry.id   bdccb55d4ea5bcb3af52ded6daa475fd
#
_cell.length_a   1.000
_cell.length_b   1.000
_cell.length_c   1.000
_cell.angle_alpha   90.00
_cell.angle_beta   90.00
_cell.angle_gamma   90.00
#
_symmetry.space_group_name_H-M   'P 1'
#
loop_
_entity.id
_entity.type
_entity.pdbx_description
1 polymer ?
#
loop_
_entity_poly.entity_id
_entity_poly.type
_entity_poly.pdbx_seq_one_letter_code
_entity_poly.pdbx_strand_id
1 'polypeptide(L)'
;TKANRDARAAIQFNDITQAWFPVTLEDQVYNAVRLPDDFATFTLEDMTRQVLRPQAESVVDALAAPLISEMTAIVTDASIPAVAPDGSNIRQVLIKARQVLNERKIPAADRWFAVGSDIEAAILSDTLLQKVNESGSSEVLRNATIGRLFGFTIVADPTLPSDFGIAYH
;
A
#
# COMPACT_ATOMS: atom_id res chain seq x y z
N THR A 1 18.79 -2.46 24.38
CA THR A 1 18.91 -1.46 25.45
C THR A 1 20.39 -1.27 25.74
N LYS A 2 20.94 -0.07 25.52
CA LYS A 2 22.33 0.23 25.93
C LYS A 2 22.33 0.34 27.44
N ALA A 3 22.83 -0.67 28.13
CA ALA A 3 23.11 -0.58 29.55
C ALA A 3 24.28 0.37 29.80
N ASN A 4 24.12 1.32 30.71
CA ASN A 4 25.19 2.17 31.17
C ASN A 4 26.19 1.29 31.97
N ARG A 5 27.42 1.19 31.52
CA ARG A 5 28.44 0.32 32.14
C ARG A 5 29.16 1.07 33.21
N ASP A 6 29.06 0.64 34.45
CA ASP A 6 29.99 1.00 35.47
C ASP A 6 31.35 0.32 35.16
N ALA A 7 32.43 1.08 35.16
CA ALA A 7 33.80 0.59 34.83
C ALA A 7 34.28 -0.57 35.73
N ARG A 8 33.63 -0.82 36.85
CA ARG A 8 33.93 -1.88 37.82
C ARG A 8 32.99 -3.09 37.75
N ALA A 9 31.90 -3.00 36.98
CA ALA A 9 30.95 -4.12 36.86
C ALA A 9 31.42 -5.12 35.78
N ALA A 10 31.23 -6.41 36.06
CA ALA A 10 31.45 -7.46 35.08
C ALA A 10 30.53 -7.26 33.84
N ILE A 11 31.05 -7.54 32.64
CA ILE A 11 30.27 -7.49 31.42
C ILE A 11 29.23 -8.62 31.49
N GLN A 12 27.95 -8.25 31.41
CA GLN A 12 26.88 -9.22 31.25
C GLN A 12 26.63 -9.45 29.76
N PHE A 13 26.71 -10.70 29.35
CA PHE A 13 26.37 -11.12 27.99
C PHE A 13 24.89 -11.50 27.96
N ASN A 14 24.16 -10.96 26.98
CA ASN A 14 22.81 -11.40 26.69
C ASN A 14 22.89 -12.50 25.62
N ASP A 15 22.30 -13.63 25.89
CA ASP A 15 22.12 -14.67 24.89
C ASP A 15 21.16 -14.23 23.79
N ILE A 16 21.53 -14.53 22.55
CA ILE A 16 20.65 -14.30 21.39
C ILE A 16 19.73 -15.51 21.29
N THR A 17 18.48 -15.30 21.64
CA THR A 17 17.45 -16.32 21.46
C THR A 17 16.90 -16.21 20.04
N GLN A 18 17.09 -17.24 19.21
CA GLN A 18 16.46 -17.33 17.90
C GLN A 18 15.12 -18.05 18.03
N ALA A 19 14.05 -17.42 17.60
CA ALA A 19 12.76 -18.03 17.48
C ALA A 19 12.53 -18.43 16.01
N TRP A 20 12.18 -19.70 15.79
CA TRP A 20 11.83 -20.21 14.47
C TRP A 20 10.33 -20.42 14.42
N PHE A 21 9.70 -19.96 13.36
CA PHE A 21 8.30 -20.28 13.07
C PHE A 21 8.21 -20.90 11.67
N PRO A 22 7.41 -21.95 11.50
CA PRO A 22 7.20 -22.55 10.20
C PRO A 22 6.33 -21.64 9.34
N VAL A 23 6.69 -21.50 8.07
CA VAL A 23 5.85 -20.89 7.03
C VAL A 23 5.45 -22.00 6.09
N THR A 24 4.16 -22.31 6.06
CA THR A 24 3.57 -23.30 5.16
C THR A 24 2.93 -22.59 3.98
N LEU A 25 3.16 -23.11 2.77
CA LEU A 25 2.43 -22.68 1.57
C LEU A 25 1.25 -23.63 1.41
N GLU A 26 0.04 -23.12 1.61
CA GLU A 26 -1.19 -23.92 1.62
C GLU A 26 -1.97 -23.80 0.31
N ASP A 27 -1.87 -22.66 -0.35
CA ASP A 27 -2.65 -22.35 -1.55
C ASP A 27 -1.80 -22.34 -2.81
N GLN A 28 -2.32 -22.93 -3.87
CA GLN A 28 -1.77 -22.86 -5.21
C GLN A 28 -2.78 -22.20 -6.14
N VAL A 29 -2.42 -21.05 -6.69
CA VAL A 29 -3.24 -20.35 -7.68
C VAL A 29 -2.85 -20.80 -9.08
N TYR A 30 -3.83 -21.22 -9.86
CA TYR A 30 -3.63 -21.52 -11.28
C TYR A 30 -4.84 -21.09 -12.10
N ASN A 31 -4.62 -20.76 -13.36
CA ASN A 31 -5.69 -20.54 -14.33
C ASN A 31 -5.46 -21.46 -15.53
N ALA A 32 -6.46 -22.27 -15.85
CA ALA A 32 -6.42 -23.20 -16.96
C ALA A 32 -7.57 -22.91 -17.92
N VAL A 33 -7.25 -22.66 -19.19
CA VAL A 33 -8.22 -22.44 -20.25
C VAL A 33 -8.09 -23.52 -21.29
N ARG A 34 -9.20 -24.15 -21.65
CA ARG A 34 -9.28 -25.09 -22.76
C ARG A 34 -9.51 -24.29 -24.04
N LEU A 35 -8.57 -24.39 -24.96
CA LEU A 35 -8.70 -23.76 -26.30
C LEU A 35 -9.49 -24.73 -27.20
N PRO A 36 -10.62 -24.33 -27.78
CA PRO A 36 -11.29 -25.09 -28.83
C PRO A 36 -10.50 -25.01 -30.14
N ASP A 37 -10.76 -25.97 -31.07
CA ASP A 37 -10.00 -26.09 -32.33
C ASP A 37 -10.08 -24.82 -33.21
N ASP A 38 -11.10 -24.02 -33.08
CA ASP A 38 -11.25 -22.75 -33.78
C ASP A 38 -10.16 -21.73 -33.45
N PHE A 39 -9.51 -21.87 -32.28
CA PHE A 39 -8.37 -21.04 -31.90
C PHE A 39 -7.07 -21.37 -32.62
N ALA A 40 -6.99 -22.50 -33.34
CA ALA A 40 -5.83 -22.85 -34.15
C ALA A 40 -5.56 -21.86 -35.31
N THR A 41 -6.54 -21.01 -35.62
CA THR A 41 -6.44 -19.97 -36.67
C THR A 41 -5.95 -18.62 -36.16
N PHE A 42 -5.82 -18.41 -34.86
CA PHE A 42 -5.33 -17.15 -34.29
C PHE A 42 -3.84 -16.97 -34.50
N THR A 43 -3.46 -15.72 -34.76
CA THR A 43 -2.04 -15.35 -34.72
C THR A 43 -1.51 -15.39 -33.30
N LEU A 44 -0.18 -15.48 -33.13
CA LEU A 44 0.45 -15.44 -31.81
C LEU A 44 0.10 -14.14 -31.03
N GLU A 45 -0.05 -13.03 -31.75
CA GLU A 45 -0.42 -11.74 -31.17
C GLU A 45 -1.86 -11.75 -30.66
N ASP A 46 -2.81 -12.30 -31.43
CA ASP A 46 -4.19 -12.44 -31.03
C ASP A 46 -4.33 -13.37 -29.82
N MET A 47 -3.62 -14.50 -29.82
CA MET A 47 -3.56 -15.44 -28.69
C MET A 47 -3.05 -14.75 -27.43
N THR A 48 -2.00 -13.96 -27.53
CA THR A 48 -1.43 -13.21 -26.40
C THR A 48 -2.41 -12.22 -25.83
N ARG A 49 -3.09 -11.46 -26.70
CA ARG A 49 -4.03 -10.41 -26.29
C ARG A 49 -5.32 -10.98 -25.70
N GLN A 50 -5.88 -12.02 -26.32
CA GLN A 50 -7.22 -12.53 -25.96
C GLN A 50 -7.18 -13.62 -24.90
N VAL A 51 -6.07 -14.34 -24.76
CA VAL A 51 -5.99 -15.49 -23.86
C VAL A 51 -4.91 -15.29 -22.78
N LEU A 52 -3.65 -15.12 -23.17
CA LEU A 52 -2.54 -15.16 -22.22
C LEU A 52 -2.55 -13.97 -21.26
N ARG A 53 -2.87 -12.79 -21.75
CA ARG A 53 -2.91 -11.57 -20.93
C ARG A 53 -4.03 -11.63 -19.88
N PRO A 54 -5.30 -11.91 -20.21
CA PRO A 54 -6.35 -12.07 -19.21
C PRO A 54 -6.09 -13.20 -18.21
N GLN A 55 -5.45 -14.28 -18.63
CA GLN A 55 -5.04 -15.34 -17.71
C GLN A 55 -4.00 -14.87 -16.69
N ALA A 56 -2.96 -14.14 -17.16
CA ALA A 56 -1.94 -13.61 -16.27
C ALA A 56 -2.54 -12.58 -15.29
N GLU A 57 -3.40 -11.69 -15.76
CA GLU A 57 -4.13 -10.73 -14.92
C GLU A 57 -4.98 -11.44 -13.85
N SER A 58 -5.74 -12.47 -14.23
CA SER A 58 -6.54 -13.26 -13.28
C SER A 58 -5.71 -13.97 -12.20
N VAL A 59 -4.51 -14.45 -12.54
CA VAL A 59 -3.61 -15.06 -11.54
C VAL A 59 -3.04 -14.00 -10.60
N VAL A 60 -2.68 -12.83 -11.11
CA VAL A 60 -2.20 -11.70 -10.30
C VAL A 60 -3.29 -11.25 -9.33
N ASP A 61 -4.53 -11.08 -9.78
CA ASP A 61 -5.66 -10.69 -8.95
C ASP A 61 -5.93 -11.73 -7.85
N ALA A 62 -5.88 -13.01 -8.20
CA ALA A 62 -6.07 -14.09 -7.23
C ALA A 62 -4.95 -14.19 -6.18
N LEU A 63 -3.72 -13.77 -6.52
CA LEU A 63 -2.61 -13.66 -5.56
C LEU A 63 -2.72 -12.39 -4.71
N ALA A 64 -3.24 -11.30 -5.27
CA ALA A 64 -3.41 -10.04 -4.55
C ALA A 64 -4.58 -10.10 -3.54
N ALA A 65 -5.66 -10.81 -3.85
CA ALA A 65 -6.86 -10.85 -3.02
C ALA A 65 -6.63 -11.25 -1.55
N PRO A 66 -5.90 -12.32 -1.20
CA PRO A 66 -5.62 -12.65 0.20
C PRO A 66 -4.74 -11.59 0.88
N LEU A 67 -3.78 -10.98 0.17
CA LEU A 67 -2.97 -9.89 0.70
C LEU A 67 -3.84 -8.68 1.07
N ILE A 68 -4.74 -8.28 0.19
CA ILE A 68 -5.67 -7.16 0.42
C ILE A 68 -6.59 -7.50 1.60
N SER A 69 -7.07 -8.74 1.70
CA SER A 69 -7.88 -9.21 2.82
C SER A 69 -7.15 -9.07 4.16
N GLU A 70 -5.91 -9.50 4.24
CA GLU A 70 -5.08 -9.37 5.43
C GLU A 70 -4.77 -7.89 5.76
N MET A 71 -4.46 -7.08 4.75
CA MET A 71 -4.22 -5.65 4.93
C MET A 71 -5.45 -4.94 5.49
N THR A 72 -6.64 -5.27 5.00
CA THR A 72 -7.90 -4.67 5.47
C THR A 72 -8.32 -5.19 6.86
N ALA A 73 -7.87 -6.38 7.25
CA ALA A 73 -8.10 -6.94 8.58
C ALA A 73 -7.21 -6.32 9.67
N ILE A 74 -6.15 -5.58 9.30
CA ILE A 74 -5.30 -4.88 10.26
C ILE A 74 -6.14 -3.87 11.03
N VAL A 75 -6.06 -3.93 12.36
CA VAL A 75 -6.81 -3.04 13.25
C VAL A 75 -6.38 -1.59 13.01
N THR A 76 -7.33 -0.74 12.70
CA THR A 76 -7.11 0.70 12.54
C THR A 76 -6.63 1.30 13.86
N ASP A 77 -5.60 2.14 13.81
CA ASP A 77 -5.17 2.90 14.97
C ASP A 77 -6.23 3.95 15.33
N ALA A 78 -6.86 3.79 16.48
CA ALA A 78 -7.96 4.65 16.94
C ALA A 78 -7.55 6.14 17.08
N SER A 79 -6.26 6.45 17.09
CA SER A 79 -5.76 7.82 17.11
C SER A 79 -5.83 8.51 15.75
N ILE A 80 -6.03 7.76 14.67
CA ILE A 80 -6.18 8.29 13.32
C ILE A 80 -7.67 8.44 13.02
N PRO A 81 -8.17 9.67 12.81
CA PRO A 81 -9.58 9.87 12.51
C PRO A 81 -9.96 9.27 11.15
N ALA A 82 -11.20 8.82 11.02
CA ALA A 82 -11.73 8.43 9.71
C ALA A 82 -11.78 9.64 8.77
N VAL A 83 -11.65 9.38 7.48
CA VAL A 83 -11.83 10.43 6.46
C VAL A 83 -13.30 10.82 6.42
N ALA A 84 -13.58 12.13 6.46
CA ALA A 84 -14.94 12.63 6.31
C ALA A 84 -15.45 12.37 4.88
N PRO A 85 -16.76 12.13 4.67
CA PRO A 85 -17.31 11.83 3.34
C PRO A 85 -17.05 12.91 2.30
N ASP A 86 -16.88 14.17 2.74
CA ASP A 86 -16.55 15.32 1.87
C ASP A 86 -15.03 15.54 1.73
N GLY A 87 -14.20 14.69 2.34
CA GLY A 87 -12.75 14.79 2.31
C GLY A 87 -12.16 15.96 3.10
N SER A 88 -12.96 16.73 3.82
CA SER A 88 -12.54 18.00 4.49
C SER A 88 -11.40 17.82 5.51
N ASN A 89 -11.26 16.62 6.09
CA ASN A 89 -10.25 16.30 7.11
C ASN A 89 -9.05 15.48 6.59
N ILE A 90 -8.95 15.20 5.30
CA ILE A 90 -7.93 14.31 4.73
C ILE A 90 -6.50 14.72 5.11
N ARG A 91 -6.22 16.02 5.19
CA ARG A 91 -4.90 16.52 5.63
C ARG A 91 -4.58 16.16 7.07
N GLN A 92 -5.58 16.24 7.96
CA GLN A 92 -5.42 15.88 9.36
C GLN A 92 -5.14 14.38 9.50
N VAL A 93 -5.82 13.55 8.71
CA VAL A 93 -5.61 12.10 8.65
C VAL A 93 -4.17 11.79 8.25
N LEU A 94 -3.66 12.37 7.18
CA LEU A 94 -2.28 12.17 6.71
C LEU A 94 -1.24 12.66 7.73
N ILE A 95 -1.46 13.83 8.34
CA ILE A 95 -0.56 14.37 9.36
C ILE A 95 -0.56 13.45 10.58
N LYS A 96 -1.73 12.94 10.99
CA LYS A 96 -1.85 12.05 12.14
C LYS A 96 -1.21 10.69 11.88
N ALA A 97 -1.41 10.12 10.69
CA ALA A 97 -0.72 8.90 10.28
C ALA A 97 0.82 9.06 10.34
N ARG A 98 1.33 10.22 9.86
CA ARG A 98 2.75 10.53 9.98
C ARG A 98 3.22 10.65 11.44
N GLN A 99 2.42 11.26 12.30
CA GLN A 99 2.72 11.38 13.73
C GLN A 99 2.85 9.99 14.37
N VAL A 100 1.88 9.11 14.14
CA VAL A 100 1.88 7.73 14.68
C VAL A 100 3.12 6.95 14.24
N LEU A 101 3.51 7.04 12.97
CA LEU A 101 4.73 6.39 12.47
C LEU A 101 6.00 6.96 13.15
N ASN A 102 6.05 8.27 13.39
CA ASN A 102 7.18 8.90 14.10
C ASN A 102 7.25 8.46 15.56
N GLU A 103 6.12 8.39 16.26
CA GLU A 103 6.02 7.90 17.65
C GLU A 103 6.50 6.44 17.76
N ARG A 104 6.21 5.63 16.75
CA ARG A 104 6.69 4.25 16.62
C ARG A 104 8.15 4.15 16.17
N LYS A 105 8.84 5.29 15.96
CA LYS A 105 10.25 5.37 15.53
C LYS A 105 10.54 4.70 14.18
N ILE A 106 9.54 4.64 13.30
CA ILE A 106 9.70 4.15 11.95
C ILE A 106 10.45 5.21 11.13
N PRO A 107 11.47 4.85 10.31
CA PRO A 107 12.22 5.79 9.50
C PRO A 107 11.32 6.67 8.62
N ALA A 108 11.74 7.91 8.37
CA ALA A 108 10.96 8.85 7.55
C ALA A 108 11.18 8.66 6.04
N ALA A 109 12.21 7.91 5.65
CA ALA A 109 12.44 7.53 4.25
C ALA A 109 11.46 6.43 3.83
N ASP A 110 11.18 6.35 2.54
CA ASP A 110 10.46 5.25 1.90
C ASP A 110 9.11 4.89 2.54
N ARG A 111 8.38 5.90 3.00
CA ARG A 111 7.02 5.74 3.48
C ARG A 111 6.03 5.83 2.34
N TRP A 112 5.15 4.87 2.28
CA TRP A 112 4.10 4.76 1.28
C TRP A 112 2.73 4.87 1.93
N PHE A 113 1.77 5.34 1.16
CA PHE A 113 0.38 5.39 1.57
C PHE A 113 -0.49 4.90 0.41
N ALA A 114 -0.97 3.66 0.52
CA ALA A 114 -1.89 3.10 -0.46
C ALA A 114 -3.31 3.51 -0.12
N VAL A 115 -4.07 3.94 -1.12
CA VAL A 115 -5.41 4.50 -0.96
C VAL A 115 -6.39 3.90 -1.95
N GLY A 116 -7.62 3.69 -1.46
CA GLY A 116 -8.76 3.39 -2.31
C GLY A 116 -9.32 4.65 -2.99
N SER A 117 -10.28 4.48 -3.88
CA SER A 117 -10.79 5.51 -4.77
C SER A 117 -11.42 6.72 -4.06
N ASP A 118 -12.12 6.51 -2.95
CA ASP A 118 -12.79 7.61 -2.22
C ASP A 118 -11.77 8.49 -1.51
N ILE A 119 -10.71 7.88 -0.95
CA ILE A 119 -9.62 8.62 -0.31
C ILE A 119 -8.79 9.35 -1.36
N GLU A 120 -8.54 8.74 -2.52
CA GLU A 120 -7.89 9.41 -3.65
C GLU A 120 -8.68 10.66 -4.07
N ALA A 121 -10.00 10.52 -4.28
CA ALA A 121 -10.87 11.63 -4.62
C ALA A 121 -10.85 12.73 -3.55
N ALA A 122 -10.84 12.36 -2.26
CA ALA A 122 -10.72 13.30 -1.15
C ALA A 122 -9.41 14.10 -1.19
N ILE A 123 -8.29 13.44 -1.49
CA ILE A 123 -6.98 14.10 -1.64
C ILE A 123 -6.99 15.06 -2.82
N LEU A 124 -7.51 14.64 -3.97
CA LEU A 124 -7.57 15.46 -5.18
C LEU A 124 -8.52 16.65 -5.06
N SER A 125 -9.59 16.53 -4.25
CA SER A 125 -10.57 17.62 -4.03
C SER A 125 -10.12 18.65 -2.99
N ASP A 126 -9.06 18.40 -2.22
CA ASP A 126 -8.60 19.34 -1.21
C ASP A 126 -8.00 20.61 -1.86
N THR A 127 -8.70 21.72 -1.70
CA THR A 127 -8.36 23.02 -2.32
C THR A 127 -7.00 23.60 -1.90
N LEU A 128 -6.51 23.25 -0.71
CA LEU A 128 -5.20 23.71 -0.27
C LEU A 128 -4.07 22.88 -0.88
N LEU A 129 -4.31 21.59 -1.10
CA LEU A 129 -3.36 20.75 -1.82
C LEU A 129 -3.29 21.15 -3.29
N GLN A 130 -4.41 21.52 -3.90
CA GLN A 130 -4.44 22.09 -5.25
C GLN A 130 -3.61 23.37 -5.35
N LYS A 131 -3.73 24.29 -4.40
CA LYS A 131 -2.97 25.58 -4.39
C LYS A 131 -1.47 25.39 -4.18
N VAL A 132 -1.05 24.41 -3.40
CA VAL A 132 0.38 24.09 -3.25
C VAL A 132 0.97 23.59 -4.57
N ASN A 133 0.19 22.87 -5.35
CA ASN A 133 0.60 22.40 -6.67
C ASN A 133 0.65 23.52 -7.73
N GLU A 134 -0.16 24.57 -7.61
CA GLU A 134 -0.09 25.75 -8.48
C GLU A 134 1.28 26.48 -8.39
N SER A 135 1.96 26.35 -7.26
CA SER A 135 3.28 26.99 -7.05
C SER A 135 4.47 26.12 -7.51
N GLY A 136 4.29 24.85 -7.85
CA GLY A 136 5.41 23.92 -8.07
C GLY A 136 5.39 23.03 -9.31
N SER A 137 4.27 22.50 -9.73
CA SER A 137 4.16 21.76 -11.01
C SER A 137 2.72 21.61 -11.47
N SER A 138 2.52 21.82 -12.77
CA SER A 138 1.21 21.64 -13.43
C SER A 138 0.85 20.18 -13.72
N GLU A 139 1.68 19.22 -13.36
CA GLU A 139 1.50 17.79 -13.68
C GLU A 139 0.40 17.13 -12.86
N VAL A 140 0.25 17.50 -11.59
CA VAL A 140 -0.77 16.90 -10.70
C VAL A 140 -2.18 17.25 -11.19
N LEU A 141 -2.41 18.47 -11.64
CA LEU A 141 -3.69 18.91 -12.20
C LEU A 141 -4.00 18.29 -13.56
N ARG A 142 -2.96 17.96 -14.35
CA ARG A 142 -3.13 17.39 -15.69
C ARG A 142 -3.33 15.89 -15.69
N ASN A 143 -2.61 15.18 -14.82
CA ASN A 143 -2.50 13.71 -14.87
C ASN A 143 -3.15 13.04 -13.65
N ALA A 144 -3.76 13.78 -12.73
CA ALA A 144 -4.30 13.28 -11.46
C ALA A 144 -3.29 12.43 -10.65
N THR A 145 -1.99 12.69 -10.82
CA THR A 145 -0.93 11.97 -10.13
C THR A 145 -0.62 12.67 -8.82
N ILE A 146 -0.95 12.07 -7.70
CA ILE A 146 -0.81 12.70 -6.37
C ILE A 146 0.66 12.83 -5.96
N GLY A 147 1.51 11.90 -6.36
CA GLY A 147 2.95 11.95 -6.08
C GLY A 147 3.26 11.82 -4.58
N ARG A 148 3.98 12.80 -4.01
CA ARG A 148 4.45 12.74 -2.63
C ARG A 148 3.81 13.83 -1.77
N LEU A 149 3.06 13.43 -0.73
CA LEU A 149 2.38 14.32 0.21
C LEU A 149 2.76 14.00 1.66
N PHE A 150 3.02 15.03 2.47
CA PHE A 150 3.33 14.91 3.91
C PHE A 150 4.42 13.87 4.24
N GLY A 151 5.31 13.57 3.29
CA GLY A 151 6.38 12.60 3.45
C GLY A 151 6.00 11.17 3.06
N PHE A 152 4.79 10.95 2.55
CA PHE A 152 4.34 9.69 1.96
C PHE A 152 4.39 9.76 0.43
N THR A 153 4.77 8.67 -0.20
CA THR A 153 4.48 8.44 -1.61
C THR A 153 3.08 7.85 -1.69
N ILE A 154 2.16 8.55 -2.35
CA ILE A 154 0.76 8.13 -2.47
C ILE A 154 0.63 7.20 -3.67
N VAL A 155 -0.01 6.06 -3.46
CA VAL A 155 -0.34 5.08 -4.51
C VAL A 155 -1.84 4.80 -4.46
N ALA A 156 -2.55 5.14 -5.53
CA ALA A 156 -3.94 4.76 -5.69
C ALA A 156 -4.01 3.33 -6.24
N ASP A 157 -4.73 2.46 -5.56
CA ASP A 157 -4.94 1.08 -5.96
C ASP A 157 -6.45 0.79 -6.01
N PRO A 158 -7.00 0.60 -7.21
CA PRO A 158 -8.45 0.35 -7.39
C PRO A 158 -8.89 -1.02 -6.84
N THR A 159 -7.96 -1.90 -6.49
CA THR A 159 -8.28 -3.20 -5.89
C THR A 159 -8.55 -3.11 -4.38
N LEU A 160 -8.13 -2.01 -3.74
CA LEU A 160 -8.46 -1.72 -2.34
C LEU A 160 -9.92 -1.29 -2.18
N PRO A 161 -10.55 -1.54 -1.02
CA PRO A 161 -11.84 -0.93 -0.71
C PRO A 161 -11.78 0.59 -0.85
N SER A 162 -12.85 1.20 -1.37
CA SER A 162 -12.84 2.62 -1.75
C SER A 162 -12.52 3.57 -0.60
N ASP A 163 -12.98 3.22 0.61
CA ASP A 163 -12.80 3.98 1.85
C ASP A 163 -11.56 3.59 2.67
N PHE A 164 -10.72 2.71 2.11
CA PHE A 164 -9.56 2.17 2.82
C PHE A 164 -8.27 2.91 2.45
N GLY A 165 -7.43 3.14 3.47
CA GLY A 165 -6.10 3.68 3.30
C GLY A 165 -5.12 3.09 4.31
N ILE A 166 -3.93 2.72 3.86
CA ILE A 166 -2.89 2.13 4.70
C ILE A 166 -1.54 2.82 4.50
N ALA A 167 -0.90 3.17 5.62
CA ALA A 167 0.47 3.67 5.63
C ALA A 167 1.44 2.54 5.97
N TYR A 168 2.51 2.40 5.18
CA TYR A 168 3.53 1.38 5.37
C TYR A 168 4.94 1.89 5.02
N HIS A 169 5.93 1.11 5.45
CA HIS A 169 7.35 1.39 5.24
C HIS A 169 8.06 0.09 4.87
#